data_8d256ed13dcc2986569cd1c87c35dfbb
#
_entry.id   8d256ed13dcc2986569cd1c87c35dfbb
#
_cell.length_a   1.000
_cell.length_b   1.000
_cell.length_c   1.000
_cell.angle_alpha   90.00
_cell.angle_beta   90.00
_cell.angle_gamma   90.00
#
_symmetry.space_group_name_H-M   'P 1'
#
loop_
_entity.id
_entity.type
_entity.pdbx_description
1 polymer ?
#
loop_
_entity_poly.entity_id
_entity_poly.type
_entity_poly.pdbx_seq_one_letter_code
_entity_poly.pdbx_strand_id
1 'polypeptide(L)'
;MNNDVLSAFGIFQFTFLLLDIYILARTGRDITRRDEYTWFCTLIVTHMLYLVCNTLWTFHEYDTLQLPRIVLMAVCTLSLWSVTNCATSFFLFVVERRMLTFFRTPSGRRIRQIPAFITTMLIISNPWTKLVFTLSPEGYFVHEVLYLPTLALSALYLLAVAVVAAVSAARTRTAFRRHADIALSGSVLLIILYIVVDSFFQKASILPAAVFAVIVVIFILMQESNINSDALTGMNNRRKADEYLSEQLTHVSSAHPLYLYLGDLNSFKTINDTYGHIEGDEALICCSRALKRTIGKYNGFAARFGGDEFLMAWQPAKTVFSDPDPEALIRDLSALLTELSRDKPYQLAMTVGYVECTDPSVSLSERIKQADQMLYERKAKLRVGR
;
A
#
# COMPACT_ATOMS: atom_id res chain seq x y z
N MET A 1 -0.90 23.24 -33.90
CA MET A 1 -1.69 23.57 -32.70
C MET A 1 -1.72 25.09 -32.56
N ASN A 2 -2.85 25.74 -32.21
CA ASN A 2 -2.88 27.19 -32.00
C ASN A 2 -2.00 27.52 -30.78
N ASN A 3 -1.34 28.68 -30.76
CA ASN A 3 -0.46 29.12 -29.66
C ASN A 3 -1.16 29.10 -28.30
N ASP A 4 -2.46 29.36 -28.24
CA ASP A 4 -3.26 29.32 -27.01
C ASP A 4 -3.37 27.88 -26.46
N VAL A 5 -3.54 26.90 -27.34
CA VAL A 5 -3.63 25.48 -26.95
C VAL A 5 -2.28 24.94 -26.49
N LEU A 6 -1.18 25.39 -27.13
CA LEU A 6 0.18 25.03 -26.73
C LEU A 6 0.54 25.64 -25.38
N SER A 7 0.16 26.90 -25.14
CA SER A 7 0.35 27.57 -23.85
C SER A 7 -0.46 26.87 -22.75
N ALA A 8 -1.73 26.53 -23.02
CA ALA A 8 -2.57 25.77 -22.10
C ALA A 8 -1.96 24.39 -21.76
N PHE A 9 -1.42 23.68 -22.77
CA PHE A 9 -0.70 22.43 -22.56
C PHE A 9 0.51 22.58 -21.64
N GLY A 10 1.36 23.60 -21.89
CA GLY A 10 2.52 23.90 -21.03
C GLY A 10 2.12 24.21 -19.58
N ILE A 11 1.08 25.02 -19.36
CA ILE A 11 0.54 25.32 -18.03
C ILE A 11 0.04 24.05 -17.35
N PHE A 12 -0.65 23.17 -18.07
CA PHE A 12 -1.16 21.92 -17.56
C PHE A 12 -0.03 20.98 -17.10
N GLN A 13 1.02 20.80 -17.93
CA GLN A 13 2.19 19.98 -17.57
C GLN A 13 2.93 20.55 -16.36
N PHE A 14 3.11 21.88 -16.31
CA PHE A 14 3.75 22.56 -15.18
C PHE A 14 2.92 22.41 -13.89
N THR A 15 1.60 22.44 -13.97
CA THR A 15 0.72 22.21 -12.82
C THR A 15 0.91 20.80 -12.25
N PHE A 16 0.96 19.76 -13.10
CA PHE A 16 1.25 18.40 -12.64
C PHE A 16 2.62 18.29 -12.00
N LEU A 17 3.63 18.93 -12.57
CA LEU A 17 4.97 18.93 -11.99
C LEU A 17 4.98 19.51 -10.56
N LEU A 18 4.29 20.63 -10.34
CA LEU A 18 4.16 21.24 -9.00
C LEU A 18 3.40 20.32 -8.03
N LEU A 19 2.34 19.66 -8.51
CA LEU A 19 1.57 18.72 -7.69
C LEU A 19 2.38 17.47 -7.35
N ASP A 20 3.18 16.95 -8.27
CA ASP A 20 4.11 15.84 -8.01
C ASP A 20 5.14 16.20 -6.94
N ILE A 21 5.74 17.40 -7.02
CA ILE A 21 6.65 17.91 -6.01
C ILE A 21 5.95 18.00 -4.65
N TYR A 22 4.72 18.52 -4.61
CA TYR A 22 3.94 18.60 -3.38
C TYR A 22 3.65 17.24 -2.79
N ILE A 23 3.21 16.28 -3.60
CA ILE A 23 2.93 14.91 -3.16
C ILE A 23 4.21 14.27 -2.61
N LEU A 24 5.33 14.40 -3.33
CA LEU A 24 6.62 13.86 -2.91
C LEU A 24 7.07 14.44 -1.56
N ALA A 25 6.92 15.76 -1.35
CA ALA A 25 7.25 16.43 -0.10
C ALA A 25 6.34 16.00 1.07
N ARG A 26 5.08 15.66 0.78
CA ARG A 26 4.09 15.20 1.77
C ARG A 26 4.14 13.71 2.06
N THR A 27 4.79 12.95 1.21
CA THR A 27 4.96 11.50 1.41
C THR A 27 6.00 11.28 2.51
N GLY A 28 5.55 10.99 3.73
CA GLY A 28 6.40 10.71 4.89
C GLY A 28 7.18 9.39 4.72
N ARG A 29 8.37 9.32 5.29
CA ARG A 29 9.16 8.08 5.34
C ARG A 29 8.56 7.15 6.39
N ASP A 30 7.82 6.14 5.97
CA ASP A 30 7.40 5.05 6.83
C ASP A 30 8.51 3.98 6.85
N ILE A 31 9.20 3.84 7.99
CA ILE A 31 10.30 2.89 8.18
C ILE A 31 9.82 1.45 8.03
N THR A 32 8.56 1.18 8.37
CA THR A 32 7.99 -0.18 8.32
C THR A 32 7.64 -0.63 6.90
N ARG A 33 7.47 0.33 5.97
CA ARG A 33 7.08 0.12 4.56
C ARG A 33 8.08 0.73 3.58
N ARG A 34 9.36 0.65 3.90
CA ARG A 34 10.43 1.28 3.13
C ARG A 34 10.39 0.97 1.63
N ASP A 35 10.09 -0.26 1.25
CA ASP A 35 10.07 -0.67 -0.17
C ASP A 35 8.86 -0.10 -0.92
N GLU A 36 7.66 -0.08 -0.31
CA GLU A 36 6.47 0.60 -0.89
C GLU A 36 6.77 2.08 -1.13
N TYR A 37 7.32 2.76 -0.13
CA TYR A 37 7.71 4.16 -0.21
C TYR A 37 8.71 4.40 -1.35
N THR A 38 9.74 3.58 -1.46
CA THR A 38 10.77 3.71 -2.49
C THR A 38 10.17 3.65 -3.90
N TRP A 39 9.30 2.67 -4.16
CA TRP A 39 8.68 2.51 -5.48
C TRP A 39 7.67 3.62 -5.80
N PHE A 40 6.97 4.13 -4.81
CA PHE A 40 6.10 5.29 -5.00
C PHE A 40 6.88 6.55 -5.32
N CYS A 41 7.96 6.85 -4.61
CA CYS A 41 8.85 7.97 -4.92
C CYS A 41 9.49 7.80 -6.32
N THR A 42 9.89 6.59 -6.69
CA THR A 42 10.43 6.30 -8.03
C THR A 42 9.39 6.59 -9.11
N LEU A 43 8.13 6.21 -8.89
CA LEU A 43 7.03 6.52 -9.82
C LEU A 43 6.86 8.02 -10.01
N ILE A 44 6.85 8.80 -8.93
CA ILE A 44 6.73 10.27 -9.00
C ILE A 44 7.91 10.89 -9.74
N VAL A 45 9.14 10.50 -9.39
CA VAL A 45 10.36 11.06 -10.03
C VAL A 45 10.40 10.73 -11.51
N THR A 46 10.05 9.50 -11.90
CA THR A 46 10.01 9.13 -13.32
C THR A 46 8.88 9.83 -14.07
N HIS A 47 7.73 10.09 -13.41
CA HIS A 47 6.66 10.91 -13.98
C HIS A 47 7.08 12.37 -14.16
N MET A 48 7.74 12.99 -13.19
CA MET A 48 8.28 14.34 -13.32
C MET A 48 9.26 14.46 -14.51
N LEU A 49 10.14 13.48 -14.66
CA LEU A 49 11.06 13.44 -15.82
C LEU A 49 10.30 13.29 -17.14
N TYR A 50 9.26 12.45 -17.15
CA TYR A 50 8.39 12.30 -18.33
C TYR A 50 7.68 13.62 -18.69
N LEU A 51 7.11 14.34 -17.70
CA LEU A 51 6.47 15.65 -17.90
C LEU A 51 7.42 16.65 -18.57
N VAL A 52 8.66 16.77 -18.07
CA VAL A 52 9.66 17.67 -18.63
C VAL A 52 10.02 17.29 -20.06
N CYS A 53 10.34 16.03 -20.30
CA CYS A 53 10.72 15.55 -21.63
C CYS A 53 9.55 15.67 -22.63
N ASN A 54 8.33 15.33 -22.22
CA ASN A 54 7.14 15.44 -23.06
C ASN A 54 6.82 16.90 -23.41
N THR A 55 7.02 17.83 -22.50
CA THR A 55 6.85 19.27 -22.76
C THR A 55 7.86 19.76 -23.78
N LEU A 56 9.15 19.44 -23.60
CA LEU A 56 10.23 19.81 -24.52
C LEU A 56 10.00 19.25 -25.92
N TRP A 57 9.58 17.97 -26.00
CA TRP A 57 9.22 17.32 -27.25
C TRP A 57 8.06 18.02 -27.95
N THR A 58 6.95 18.28 -27.23
CA THR A 58 5.76 18.93 -27.80
C THR A 58 6.09 20.33 -28.32
N PHE A 59 6.86 21.12 -27.57
CA PHE A 59 7.25 22.47 -28.03
C PHE A 59 8.16 22.43 -29.25
N HIS A 60 9.01 21.40 -29.39
CA HIS A 60 9.80 21.22 -30.60
C HIS A 60 8.93 20.82 -31.79
N GLU A 61 8.00 19.86 -31.62
CA GLU A 61 7.12 19.35 -32.68
C GLU A 61 6.21 20.46 -33.27
N TYR A 62 5.89 21.48 -32.47
CA TYR A 62 5.08 22.64 -32.91
C TYR A 62 5.92 23.89 -33.25
N ASP A 63 7.19 23.71 -33.56
CA ASP A 63 8.13 24.77 -33.97
C ASP A 63 8.28 25.97 -33.00
N THR A 64 7.86 25.79 -31.74
CA THR A 64 7.97 26.83 -30.73
C THR A 64 9.36 26.85 -30.08
N LEU A 65 10.02 25.68 -30.02
CA LEU A 65 11.36 25.49 -29.45
C LEU A 65 12.20 24.62 -30.40
N GLN A 66 13.22 25.21 -30.99
CA GLN A 66 14.15 24.45 -31.87
C GLN A 66 15.25 23.79 -31.03
N LEU A 67 15.21 22.46 -30.91
CA LEU A 67 16.22 21.69 -30.18
C LEU A 67 17.26 21.11 -31.15
N PRO A 68 18.57 21.16 -30.81
CA PRO A 68 19.59 20.42 -31.54
C PRO A 68 19.29 18.92 -31.60
N ARG A 69 19.57 18.24 -32.71
CA ARG A 69 19.24 16.82 -32.95
C ARG A 69 19.75 15.89 -31.82
N ILE A 70 20.91 16.16 -31.26
CA ILE A 70 21.45 15.38 -30.11
C ILE A 70 20.59 15.53 -28.88
N VAL A 71 20.17 16.76 -28.56
CA VAL A 71 19.29 17.05 -27.43
C VAL A 71 17.93 16.39 -27.64
N LEU A 72 17.39 16.49 -28.85
CA LEU A 72 16.11 15.89 -29.20
C LEU A 72 16.15 14.36 -29.06
N MET A 73 17.21 13.70 -29.53
CA MET A 73 17.44 12.26 -29.33
C MET A 73 17.46 11.91 -27.84
N ALA A 74 18.14 12.69 -27.00
CA ALA A 74 18.19 12.48 -25.57
C ALA A 74 16.81 12.67 -24.91
N VAL A 75 16.07 13.72 -25.29
CA VAL A 75 14.70 13.99 -24.81
C VAL A 75 13.77 12.82 -25.13
N CYS A 76 13.75 12.33 -26.37
CA CYS A 76 12.93 11.19 -26.78
C CYS A 76 13.32 9.90 -26.04
N THR A 77 14.62 9.64 -25.89
CA THR A 77 15.13 8.47 -25.15
C THR A 77 14.70 8.53 -23.68
N LEU A 78 14.89 9.67 -23.00
CA LEU A 78 14.50 9.86 -21.60
C LEU A 78 12.98 9.83 -21.42
N SER A 79 12.22 10.38 -22.34
CA SER A 79 10.75 10.35 -22.32
C SER A 79 10.24 8.90 -22.37
N LEU A 80 10.71 8.12 -23.34
CA LEU A 80 10.31 6.72 -23.49
C LEU A 80 10.77 5.87 -22.30
N TRP A 81 11.99 6.08 -21.82
CA TRP A 81 12.50 5.42 -20.63
C TRP A 81 11.68 5.75 -19.37
N SER A 82 11.30 7.01 -19.19
CA SER A 82 10.55 7.46 -18.03
C SER A 82 9.16 6.83 -18.00
N VAL A 83 8.41 6.86 -19.11
CA VAL A 83 7.06 6.31 -19.16
C VAL A 83 7.03 4.78 -18.96
N THR A 84 8.03 4.06 -19.50
CA THR A 84 8.12 2.61 -19.26
C THR A 84 8.47 2.28 -17.81
N ASN A 85 9.28 3.12 -17.15
CA ASN A 85 9.59 2.98 -15.72
C ASN A 85 8.43 3.38 -14.80
N CYS A 86 7.51 4.26 -15.21
CA CYS A 86 6.27 4.50 -14.46
C CYS A 86 5.46 3.20 -14.32
N ALA A 87 5.27 2.42 -15.39
CA ALA A 87 4.57 1.14 -15.35
C ALA A 87 5.28 0.12 -14.45
N THR A 88 6.60 0.04 -14.52
CA THR A 88 7.43 -0.83 -13.67
C THR A 88 7.31 -0.45 -12.20
N SER A 89 7.46 0.83 -11.86
CA SER A 89 7.39 1.33 -10.49
C SER A 89 6.00 1.13 -9.87
N PHE A 90 4.95 1.31 -10.66
CA PHE A 90 3.57 1.03 -10.23
C PHE A 90 3.39 -0.46 -9.91
N PHE A 91 3.85 -1.36 -10.76
CA PHE A 91 3.80 -2.80 -10.49
C PHE A 91 4.58 -3.18 -9.23
N LEU A 92 5.80 -2.67 -9.06
CA LEU A 92 6.65 -2.97 -7.91
C LEU A 92 6.03 -2.43 -6.60
N PHE A 93 5.40 -1.26 -6.63
CA PHE A 93 4.60 -0.75 -5.53
C PHE A 93 3.48 -1.74 -5.14
N VAL A 94 2.70 -2.22 -6.10
CA VAL A 94 1.60 -3.16 -5.84
C VAL A 94 2.11 -4.50 -5.30
N VAL A 95 3.22 -5.03 -5.82
CA VAL A 95 3.86 -6.27 -5.32
C VAL A 95 4.27 -6.14 -3.86
N GLU A 96 4.93 -5.03 -3.48
CA GLU A 96 5.36 -4.82 -2.10
C GLU A 96 4.16 -4.59 -1.17
N ARG A 97 3.17 -3.81 -1.59
CA ARG A 97 1.94 -3.55 -0.82
C ARG A 97 1.14 -4.84 -0.55
N ARG A 98 1.10 -5.77 -1.51
CA ARG A 98 0.35 -7.04 -1.39
C ARG A 98 1.16 -8.17 -0.77
N MET A 99 2.41 -7.94 -0.40
CA MET A 99 3.29 -8.93 0.20
C MET A 99 3.31 -10.26 -0.57
N LEU A 100 3.33 -10.20 -1.92
CA LEU A 100 3.36 -11.38 -2.76
C LEU A 100 4.65 -12.19 -2.53
N THR A 101 4.55 -13.28 -1.78
CA THR A 101 5.67 -14.07 -1.26
C THR A 101 6.63 -14.53 -2.35
N PHE A 102 6.11 -14.98 -3.49
CA PHE A 102 6.94 -15.40 -4.62
C PHE A 102 7.89 -14.28 -5.10
N PHE A 103 7.35 -13.07 -5.33
CA PHE A 103 8.15 -11.95 -5.83
C PHE A 103 9.14 -11.36 -4.81
N ARG A 104 9.08 -11.79 -3.54
CA ARG A 104 10.03 -11.43 -2.48
C ARG A 104 11.21 -12.39 -2.38
N THR A 105 11.10 -13.59 -2.95
CA THR A 105 12.22 -14.53 -3.03
C THR A 105 13.36 -13.97 -3.92
N PRO A 106 14.62 -14.38 -3.74
CA PRO A 106 15.72 -13.93 -4.60
C PRO A 106 15.48 -14.20 -6.09
N SER A 107 14.87 -15.35 -6.43
CA SER A 107 14.49 -15.70 -7.80
C SER A 107 13.34 -14.83 -8.31
N GLY A 108 12.29 -14.65 -7.52
CA GLY A 108 11.15 -13.81 -7.88
C GLY A 108 11.55 -12.34 -8.08
N ARG A 109 12.47 -11.81 -7.26
CA ARG A 109 13.02 -10.45 -7.43
C ARG A 109 13.75 -10.29 -8.77
N ARG A 110 14.52 -11.30 -9.19
CA ARG A 110 15.18 -11.29 -10.51
C ARG A 110 14.17 -11.35 -11.64
N ILE A 111 13.23 -12.28 -11.58
CA ILE A 111 12.20 -12.47 -12.63
C ILE A 111 11.38 -11.20 -12.85
N ARG A 112 10.92 -10.54 -11.79
CA ARG A 112 10.10 -9.33 -11.91
C ARG A 112 10.84 -8.14 -12.54
N GLN A 113 12.17 -8.13 -12.54
CA GLN A 113 12.99 -7.06 -13.11
C GLN A 113 13.42 -7.32 -14.56
N ILE A 114 13.28 -8.55 -15.07
CA ILE A 114 13.74 -8.90 -16.42
C ILE A 114 13.10 -8.02 -17.51
N PRO A 115 11.76 -7.81 -17.58
CA PRO A 115 11.20 -6.96 -18.63
C PRO A 115 11.70 -5.52 -18.55
N ALA A 116 11.81 -4.94 -17.35
CA ALA A 116 12.34 -3.59 -17.15
C ALA A 116 13.80 -3.47 -17.55
N PHE A 117 14.62 -4.47 -17.29
CA PHE A 117 16.00 -4.51 -17.72
C PHE A 117 16.12 -4.55 -19.25
N ILE A 118 15.32 -5.42 -19.90
CA ILE A 118 15.29 -5.52 -21.36
C ILE A 118 14.84 -4.20 -21.99
N THR A 119 13.74 -3.62 -21.53
CA THR A 119 13.24 -2.33 -22.05
C THR A 119 14.25 -1.21 -21.85
N THR A 120 14.88 -1.14 -20.69
CA THR A 120 15.91 -0.14 -20.40
C THR A 120 17.12 -0.30 -21.33
N MET A 121 17.61 -1.52 -21.55
CA MET A 121 18.72 -1.77 -22.48
C MET A 121 18.38 -1.39 -23.91
N LEU A 122 17.18 -1.76 -24.40
CA LEU A 122 16.72 -1.39 -25.74
C LEU A 122 16.64 0.12 -25.92
N ILE A 123 16.06 0.83 -24.93
CA ILE A 123 15.85 2.28 -25.02
C ILE A 123 17.19 3.02 -24.90
N ILE A 124 18.06 2.67 -23.95
CA ILE A 124 19.34 3.35 -23.76
C ILE A 124 20.30 3.10 -24.94
N SER A 125 20.28 1.90 -25.54
CA SER A 125 21.10 1.60 -26.72
C SER A 125 20.56 2.23 -28.03
N ASN A 126 19.33 2.73 -28.03
CA ASN A 126 18.65 3.20 -29.23
C ASN A 126 19.38 4.32 -29.99
N PRO A 127 20.07 5.30 -29.36
CA PRO A 127 20.83 6.33 -30.09
C PRO A 127 21.85 5.75 -31.09
N TRP A 128 22.37 4.56 -30.80
CA TRP A 128 23.34 3.84 -31.65
C TRP A 128 22.66 2.79 -32.52
N THR A 129 21.74 2.01 -31.99
CA THR A 129 21.12 0.87 -32.68
C THR A 129 19.98 1.28 -33.61
N LYS A 130 19.26 2.37 -33.30
CA LYS A 130 18.09 2.86 -34.05
C LYS A 130 17.02 1.79 -34.25
N LEU A 131 16.89 0.85 -33.30
CA LEU A 131 15.95 -0.27 -33.41
C LEU A 131 14.57 0.04 -32.83
N VAL A 132 14.49 0.99 -31.87
CA VAL A 132 13.24 1.36 -31.20
C VAL A 132 12.58 2.55 -31.90
N PHE A 133 13.34 3.62 -32.13
CA PHE A 133 12.88 4.79 -32.87
C PHE A 133 14.05 5.51 -33.56
N THR A 134 13.69 6.30 -34.57
CA THR A 134 14.62 7.24 -35.23
C THR A 134 14.01 8.63 -35.29
N LEU A 135 14.81 9.62 -35.67
CA LEU A 135 14.33 10.97 -35.96
C LEU A 135 14.46 11.22 -37.46
N SER A 136 13.37 11.68 -38.09
CA SER A 136 13.40 12.10 -39.50
C SER A 136 14.37 13.26 -39.71
N PRO A 137 14.72 13.63 -40.96
CA PRO A 137 15.56 14.80 -41.24
C PRO A 137 14.97 16.10 -40.62
N GLU A 138 13.64 16.20 -40.58
CA GLU A 138 12.88 17.34 -40.05
C GLU A 138 12.74 17.29 -38.51
N GLY A 139 13.20 16.20 -37.84
CA GLY A 139 13.16 16.05 -36.40
C GLY A 139 11.93 15.30 -35.86
N TYR A 140 11.06 14.76 -36.70
CA TYR A 140 9.89 14.00 -36.23
C TYR A 140 10.28 12.60 -35.74
N PHE A 141 9.53 12.12 -34.76
CA PHE A 141 9.70 10.79 -34.18
C PHE A 141 9.16 9.72 -35.13
N VAL A 142 9.99 8.73 -35.46
CA VAL A 142 9.64 7.61 -36.35
C VAL A 142 9.80 6.30 -35.58
N HIS A 143 8.71 5.52 -35.53
CA HIS A 143 8.72 4.21 -34.88
C HIS A 143 9.52 3.19 -35.70
N GLU A 144 10.34 2.41 -35.02
CA GLU A 144 11.11 1.33 -35.62
C GLU A 144 10.63 -0.04 -35.16
N VAL A 145 11.21 -1.12 -35.68
CA VAL A 145 10.72 -2.50 -35.53
C VAL A 145 10.55 -2.95 -34.07
N LEU A 146 11.37 -2.48 -33.14
CA LEU A 146 11.30 -2.83 -31.72
C LEU A 146 10.48 -1.84 -30.86
N TYR A 147 9.84 -0.82 -31.45
CA TYR A 147 9.03 0.14 -30.70
C TYR A 147 7.85 -0.55 -30.00
N LEU A 148 6.99 -1.22 -30.77
CA LEU A 148 5.83 -1.95 -30.21
C LEU A 148 6.22 -3.08 -29.23
N PRO A 149 7.24 -3.94 -29.50
CA PRO A 149 7.74 -4.89 -28.54
C PRO A 149 8.20 -4.26 -27.21
N THR A 150 8.88 -3.10 -27.28
CA THR A 150 9.32 -2.37 -26.08
C THR A 150 8.15 -1.88 -25.24
N LEU A 151 7.10 -1.34 -25.87
CA LEU A 151 5.86 -0.95 -25.16
C LEU A 151 5.11 -2.16 -24.62
N ALA A 152 5.05 -3.27 -25.37
CA ALA A 152 4.37 -4.49 -24.95
C ALA A 152 5.00 -5.08 -23.66
N LEU A 153 6.33 -5.07 -23.54
CA LEU A 153 7.03 -5.49 -22.33
C LEU A 153 6.63 -4.63 -21.11
N SER A 154 6.44 -3.32 -21.30
CA SER A 154 5.99 -2.42 -20.23
C SER A 154 4.50 -2.62 -19.91
N ALA A 155 3.68 -2.91 -20.91
CA ALA A 155 2.26 -3.22 -20.74
C ALA A 155 2.02 -4.50 -19.94
N LEU A 156 2.96 -5.47 -19.95
CA LEU A 156 2.89 -6.66 -19.08
C LEU A 156 2.84 -6.30 -17.59
N TYR A 157 3.53 -5.24 -17.17
CA TYR A 157 3.46 -4.77 -15.78
C TYR A 157 2.07 -4.24 -15.44
N LEU A 158 1.44 -3.47 -16.32
CA LEU A 158 0.08 -2.96 -16.10
C LEU A 158 -0.93 -4.10 -16.06
N LEU A 159 -0.81 -5.07 -16.97
CA LEU A 159 -1.65 -6.27 -16.96
C LEU A 159 -1.48 -7.05 -15.66
N ALA A 160 -0.24 -7.22 -15.20
CA ALA A 160 0.04 -7.91 -13.93
C ALA A 160 -0.58 -7.16 -12.74
N VAL A 161 -0.54 -5.82 -12.71
CA VAL A 161 -1.24 -5.01 -11.68
C VAL A 161 -2.74 -5.28 -11.72
N ALA A 162 -3.36 -5.24 -12.90
CA ALA A 162 -4.79 -5.47 -13.04
C ALA A 162 -5.20 -6.86 -12.55
N VAL A 163 -4.45 -7.91 -12.93
CA VAL A 163 -4.70 -9.30 -12.52
C VAL A 163 -4.52 -9.45 -11.00
N VAL A 164 -3.40 -8.96 -10.44
CA VAL A 164 -3.11 -9.06 -9.00
C VAL A 164 -4.18 -8.34 -8.18
N ALA A 165 -4.55 -7.13 -8.58
CA ALA A 165 -5.56 -6.34 -7.88
C ALA A 165 -6.96 -6.98 -8.01
N ALA A 166 -7.36 -7.45 -9.18
CA ALA A 166 -8.64 -8.11 -9.39
C ALA A 166 -8.77 -9.43 -8.59
N VAL A 167 -7.73 -10.27 -8.61
CA VAL A 167 -7.69 -11.53 -7.82
C VAL A 167 -7.71 -11.22 -6.32
N SER A 168 -7.00 -10.19 -5.89
CA SER A 168 -7.00 -9.75 -4.49
C SER A 168 -8.39 -9.26 -4.08
N ALA A 169 -9.04 -8.41 -4.87
CA ALA A 169 -10.40 -7.91 -4.61
C ALA A 169 -11.43 -9.03 -4.47
N ALA A 170 -11.33 -10.06 -5.33
CA ALA A 170 -12.23 -11.21 -5.29
C ALA A 170 -12.04 -12.11 -4.04
N ARG A 171 -10.82 -12.15 -3.49
CA ARG A 171 -10.48 -12.99 -2.33
C ARG A 171 -10.58 -12.27 -0.99
N THR A 172 -10.56 -10.95 -0.99
CA THR A 172 -10.52 -10.14 0.23
C THR A 172 -11.92 -9.99 0.82
N ARG A 173 -12.07 -10.36 2.10
CA ARG A 173 -13.33 -10.24 2.86
C ARG A 173 -13.53 -8.84 3.48
N THR A 174 -12.45 -8.07 3.68
CA THR A 174 -12.54 -6.73 4.29
C THR A 174 -12.88 -5.68 3.25
N ALA A 175 -13.95 -4.91 3.47
CA ALA A 175 -14.44 -3.87 2.55
C ALA A 175 -13.33 -2.88 2.17
N PHE A 176 -12.57 -2.39 3.12
CA PHE A 176 -11.45 -1.45 2.90
C PHE A 176 -10.41 -1.97 1.89
N ARG A 177 -9.89 -3.19 2.10
CA ARG A 177 -8.91 -3.78 1.18
C ARG A 177 -9.50 -4.00 -0.21
N ARG A 178 -10.77 -4.38 -0.27
CA ARG A 178 -11.48 -4.57 -1.54
C ARG A 178 -11.61 -3.26 -2.31
N HIS A 179 -11.97 -2.14 -1.66
CA HIS A 179 -12.02 -0.83 -2.29
C HIS A 179 -10.66 -0.37 -2.82
N ALA A 180 -9.59 -0.57 -2.04
CA ALA A 180 -8.23 -0.27 -2.49
C ALA A 180 -7.83 -1.09 -3.73
N ASP A 181 -8.19 -2.38 -3.80
CA ASP A 181 -7.92 -3.25 -4.94
C ASP A 181 -8.72 -2.84 -6.19
N ILE A 182 -9.99 -2.46 -6.00
CA ILE A 182 -10.83 -1.93 -7.08
C ILE A 182 -10.25 -0.62 -7.60
N ALA A 183 -9.80 0.29 -6.73
CA ALA A 183 -9.17 1.54 -7.14
C ALA A 183 -7.88 1.32 -7.94
N LEU A 184 -7.01 0.39 -7.52
CA LEU A 184 -5.79 0.03 -8.24
C LEU A 184 -6.10 -0.63 -9.61
N SER A 185 -7.10 -1.52 -9.68
CA SER A 185 -7.55 -2.11 -10.96
C SER A 185 -8.15 -1.04 -11.89
N GLY A 186 -8.98 -0.15 -11.34
CA GLY A 186 -9.58 0.97 -12.06
C GLY A 186 -8.54 1.93 -12.63
N SER A 187 -7.44 2.16 -11.92
CA SER A 187 -6.32 2.98 -12.40
C SER A 187 -5.68 2.41 -13.68
N VAL A 188 -5.56 1.09 -13.79
CA VAL A 188 -5.06 0.46 -15.03
C VAL A 188 -6.05 0.63 -16.16
N LEU A 189 -7.35 0.46 -15.90
CA LEU A 189 -8.40 0.67 -16.91
C LEU A 189 -8.41 2.11 -17.40
N LEU A 190 -8.19 3.09 -16.53
CA LEU A 190 -8.04 4.51 -16.91
C LEU A 190 -6.86 4.72 -17.87
N ILE A 191 -5.70 4.10 -17.61
CA ILE A 191 -4.53 4.18 -18.50
C ILE A 191 -4.86 3.58 -19.87
N ILE A 192 -5.52 2.41 -19.90
CA ILE A 192 -5.88 1.73 -21.14
C ILE A 192 -6.89 2.57 -21.94
N LEU A 193 -7.96 3.03 -21.28
CA LEU A 193 -8.95 3.92 -21.89
C LEU A 193 -8.28 5.15 -22.49
N TYR A 194 -7.34 5.68 -21.76
CA TYR A 194 -6.57 6.83 -22.16
C TYR A 194 -5.74 6.57 -23.43
N ILE A 195 -4.98 5.46 -23.50
CA ILE A 195 -4.20 5.09 -24.68
C ILE A 195 -5.11 4.96 -25.91
N VAL A 196 -6.32 4.41 -25.73
CA VAL A 196 -7.32 4.32 -26.81
C VAL A 196 -7.78 5.72 -27.24
N VAL A 197 -8.13 6.60 -26.31
CA VAL A 197 -8.54 7.97 -26.61
C VAL A 197 -7.42 8.76 -27.31
N ASP A 198 -6.19 8.65 -26.81
CA ASP A 198 -5.00 9.33 -27.38
C ASP A 198 -4.76 8.93 -28.83
N SER A 199 -5.02 7.66 -29.20
CA SER A 199 -4.91 7.18 -30.58
C SER A 199 -5.86 7.85 -31.57
N PHE A 200 -6.97 8.41 -31.08
CA PHE A 200 -7.93 9.16 -31.91
C PHE A 200 -7.63 10.67 -32.00
N PHE A 201 -7.00 11.24 -30.99
CA PHE A 201 -6.83 12.69 -30.85
C PHE A 201 -5.42 13.23 -31.17
N GLN A 202 -4.52 12.48 -31.71
CA GLN A 202 -3.16 12.69 -32.28
C GLN A 202 -2.43 14.07 -32.03
N LYS A 203 -2.98 15.02 -31.25
CA LYS A 203 -2.48 16.41 -31.20
C LYS A 203 -1.82 16.84 -29.89
N ALA A 204 -2.04 16.17 -28.80
CA ALA A 204 -1.35 16.43 -27.52
C ALA A 204 -1.54 15.22 -26.62
N SER A 205 -0.46 14.58 -26.19
CA SER A 205 -0.57 13.42 -25.30
C SER A 205 -1.12 13.83 -23.94
N ILE A 206 -2.26 13.29 -23.55
CA ILE A 206 -2.83 13.39 -22.22
C ILE A 206 -2.37 12.23 -21.30
N LEU A 207 -1.46 11.34 -21.74
CA LEU A 207 -0.90 10.24 -20.93
C LEU A 207 -0.31 10.71 -19.60
N PRO A 208 0.35 11.88 -19.51
CA PRO A 208 0.77 12.42 -18.22
C PRO A 208 -0.37 12.56 -17.21
N ALA A 209 -1.57 13.00 -17.64
CA ALA A 209 -2.72 13.10 -16.75
C ALA A 209 -3.19 11.75 -16.21
N ALA A 210 -3.16 10.70 -17.04
CA ALA A 210 -3.53 9.36 -16.61
C ALA A 210 -2.53 8.81 -15.58
N VAL A 211 -1.23 8.99 -15.79
CA VAL A 211 -0.19 8.60 -14.82
C VAL A 211 -0.32 9.40 -13.52
N PHE A 212 -0.57 10.72 -13.61
CA PHE A 212 -0.82 11.57 -12.45
C PHE A 212 -2.04 11.09 -11.64
N ALA A 213 -3.14 10.71 -12.30
CA ALA A 213 -4.31 10.15 -11.63
C ALA A 213 -3.96 8.88 -10.83
N VAL A 214 -3.10 8.01 -11.36
CA VAL A 214 -2.58 6.83 -10.63
C VAL A 214 -1.78 7.26 -9.40
N ILE A 215 -0.90 8.25 -9.53
CA ILE A 215 -0.11 8.80 -8.40
C ILE A 215 -1.04 9.31 -7.30
N VAL A 216 -2.09 10.05 -7.65
CA VAL A 216 -3.08 10.55 -6.68
C VAL A 216 -3.82 9.40 -5.99
N VAL A 217 -4.26 8.38 -6.73
CA VAL A 217 -4.91 7.20 -6.14
C VAL A 217 -3.97 6.50 -5.14
N ILE A 218 -2.72 6.26 -5.52
CA ILE A 218 -1.74 5.65 -4.63
C ILE A 218 -1.51 6.51 -3.38
N PHE A 219 -1.36 7.82 -3.55
CA PHE A 219 -1.17 8.77 -2.45
C PHE A 219 -2.32 8.71 -1.45
N ILE A 220 -3.57 8.74 -1.93
CA ILE A 220 -4.76 8.61 -1.08
C ILE A 220 -4.73 7.29 -0.32
N LEU A 221 -4.46 6.17 -0.98
CA LEU A 221 -4.37 4.84 -0.36
C LEU A 221 -3.25 4.74 0.69
N MET A 222 -2.14 5.44 0.49
CA MET A 222 -1.06 5.53 1.48
C MET A 222 -1.47 6.36 2.69
N GLN A 223 -2.11 7.52 2.47
CA GLN A 223 -2.60 8.38 3.56
C GLN A 223 -3.66 7.66 4.40
N GLU A 224 -4.62 6.98 3.79
CA GLU A 224 -5.60 6.16 4.52
C GLU A 224 -4.94 5.07 5.36
N SER A 225 -3.90 4.43 4.84
CA SER A 225 -3.14 3.43 5.59
C SER A 225 -2.46 4.03 6.82
N ASN A 226 -1.87 5.21 6.69
CA ASN A 226 -1.21 5.91 7.79
C ASN A 226 -2.21 6.40 8.86
N ILE A 227 -3.38 6.87 8.42
CA ILE A 227 -4.45 7.32 9.33
C ILE A 227 -5.04 6.17 10.15
N ASN A 228 -5.01 4.94 9.63
CA ASN A 228 -5.66 3.76 10.20
C ASN A 228 -4.70 2.79 10.90
N SER A 229 -3.39 3.09 10.91
CA SER A 229 -2.38 2.26 11.58
C SER A 229 -1.69 2.99 12.74
N ASP A 230 -1.24 2.23 13.72
CA ASP A 230 -0.34 2.69 14.79
C ASP A 230 1.09 2.77 14.25
N ALA A 231 1.74 3.93 14.40
CA ALA A 231 3.04 4.21 13.80
C ALA A 231 4.18 3.33 14.37
N LEU A 232 4.10 2.92 15.63
CA LEU A 232 5.13 2.11 16.28
C LEU A 232 5.01 0.63 15.90
N THR A 233 3.80 0.07 16.01
CA THR A 233 3.57 -1.37 15.91
C THR A 233 3.11 -1.82 14.51
N GLY A 234 2.67 -0.88 13.67
CA GLY A 234 2.04 -1.16 12.38
C GLY A 234 0.78 -2.04 12.51
N MET A 235 0.12 -2.05 13.68
CA MET A 235 -1.23 -2.60 13.86
C MET A 235 -2.28 -1.60 13.42
N ASN A 236 -3.54 -2.04 13.28
CA ASN A 236 -4.64 -1.08 13.22
C ASN A 236 -4.63 -0.22 14.49
N ASN A 237 -5.00 1.05 14.37
CA ASN A 237 -5.13 1.93 15.52
C ASN A 237 -6.59 1.93 16.05
N ARG A 238 -6.84 2.70 17.12
CA ARG A 238 -8.16 2.85 17.75
C ARG A 238 -9.24 3.27 16.73
N ARG A 239 -8.95 4.26 15.88
CA ARG A 239 -9.91 4.72 14.86
C ARG A 239 -10.37 3.59 13.95
N LYS A 240 -9.43 2.75 13.49
CA LYS A 240 -9.76 1.58 12.64
C LYS A 240 -10.50 0.50 13.41
N ALA A 241 -10.23 0.37 14.72
CA ALA A 241 -10.99 -0.54 15.59
C ALA A 241 -12.44 -0.08 15.72
N ASP A 242 -12.69 1.20 15.99
CA ASP A 242 -14.02 1.77 16.13
C ASP A 242 -14.85 1.61 14.84
N GLU A 243 -14.25 1.88 13.67
CA GLU A 243 -14.87 1.69 12.36
C GLU A 243 -15.23 0.20 12.12
N TYR A 244 -14.28 -0.70 12.33
CA TYR A 244 -14.47 -2.15 12.13
C TYR A 244 -15.56 -2.71 13.02
N LEU A 245 -15.52 -2.38 14.33
CA LEU A 245 -16.47 -2.89 15.31
C LEU A 245 -17.87 -2.33 15.09
N SER A 246 -17.99 -1.04 14.73
CA SER A 246 -19.28 -0.44 14.42
C SER A 246 -19.97 -1.16 13.26
N GLU A 247 -19.22 -1.58 12.24
CA GLU A 247 -19.74 -2.37 11.13
C GLU A 247 -20.12 -3.80 11.57
N GLN A 248 -19.20 -4.50 12.29
CA GLN A 248 -19.45 -5.90 12.66
C GLN A 248 -20.61 -6.07 13.65
N LEU A 249 -20.76 -5.15 14.60
CA LEU A 249 -21.82 -5.21 15.61
C LEU A 249 -23.22 -5.08 15.03
N THR A 250 -23.39 -4.53 13.83
CA THR A 250 -24.71 -4.50 13.15
C THR A 250 -25.18 -5.88 12.69
N HIS A 251 -24.27 -6.85 12.59
CA HIS A 251 -24.54 -8.19 12.06
C HIS A 251 -24.49 -9.31 13.10
N VAL A 252 -24.29 -8.96 14.39
CA VAL A 252 -24.25 -9.97 15.45
C VAL A 252 -25.63 -10.53 15.78
N SER A 253 -25.66 -11.77 16.23
CA SER A 253 -26.84 -12.45 16.78
C SER A 253 -26.39 -13.62 17.66
N SER A 254 -27.30 -14.25 18.40
CA SER A 254 -27.01 -15.47 19.18
C SER A 254 -26.47 -16.61 18.31
N ALA A 255 -26.83 -16.65 17.01
CA ALA A 255 -26.31 -17.62 16.06
C ALA A 255 -24.98 -17.21 15.42
N HIS A 256 -24.58 -15.95 15.53
CA HIS A 256 -23.37 -15.36 14.99
C HIS A 256 -22.76 -14.37 16.00
N PRO A 257 -22.24 -14.85 17.13
CA PRO A 257 -21.65 -13.98 18.15
C PRO A 257 -20.33 -13.39 17.65
N LEU A 258 -20.01 -12.18 18.11
CA LEU A 258 -18.70 -11.56 18.01
C LEU A 258 -18.10 -11.51 19.43
N TYR A 259 -16.89 -12.05 19.59
CA TYR A 259 -16.12 -11.88 20.83
C TYR A 259 -15.22 -10.67 20.70
N LEU A 260 -15.42 -9.68 21.59
CA LEU A 260 -14.59 -8.48 21.71
C LEU A 260 -13.69 -8.63 22.93
N TYR A 261 -12.36 -8.50 22.71
CA TYR A 261 -11.36 -8.62 23.75
C TYR A 261 -10.64 -7.29 23.95
N LEU A 262 -10.40 -6.93 25.21
CA LEU A 262 -9.44 -5.89 25.60
C LEU A 262 -8.29 -6.53 26.35
N GLY A 263 -7.06 -6.21 25.94
CA GLY A 263 -5.83 -6.69 26.54
C GLY A 263 -4.94 -5.54 26.95
N ASP A 264 -4.26 -5.71 28.07
CA ASP A 264 -3.30 -4.74 28.60
C ASP A 264 -2.00 -5.47 28.99
N LEU A 265 -0.88 -4.92 28.53
CA LEU A 265 0.46 -5.50 28.73
C LEU A 265 0.89 -5.35 30.18
N ASN A 266 1.09 -6.47 30.86
CA ASN A 266 1.41 -6.50 32.28
C ASN A 266 2.79 -5.87 32.55
N SER A 267 2.87 -5.04 33.57
CA SER A 267 4.12 -4.42 34.06
C SER A 267 4.85 -3.58 32.99
N PHE A 268 4.15 -3.06 31.98
CA PHE A 268 4.77 -2.27 30.91
C PHE A 268 5.52 -1.04 31.45
N LYS A 269 4.97 -0.35 32.47
CA LYS A 269 5.65 0.76 33.13
C LYS A 269 6.97 0.30 33.74
N THR A 270 7.02 -0.86 34.39
CA THR A 270 8.25 -1.42 34.98
C THR A 270 9.29 -1.71 33.89
N ILE A 271 8.88 -2.20 32.71
CA ILE A 271 9.81 -2.40 31.61
C ILE A 271 10.42 -1.07 31.17
N ASN A 272 9.61 -0.01 31.00
CA ASN A 272 10.11 1.32 30.68
C ASN A 272 11.06 1.88 31.75
N ASP A 273 10.66 1.78 32.99
CA ASP A 273 11.43 2.34 34.12
C ASP A 273 12.76 1.61 34.35
N THR A 274 12.83 0.29 34.04
CA THR A 274 14.01 -0.54 34.26
C THR A 274 14.96 -0.58 33.08
N TYR A 275 14.41 -0.69 31.85
CA TYR A 275 15.18 -0.94 30.62
C TYR A 275 15.14 0.23 29.61
N GLY A 276 14.41 1.30 29.96
CA GLY A 276 14.26 2.48 29.12
C GLY A 276 13.16 2.37 28.04
N HIS A 277 12.77 3.52 27.49
CA HIS A 277 11.66 3.61 26.53
C HIS A 277 11.91 2.87 25.22
N ILE A 278 13.16 2.75 24.77
CA ILE A 278 13.50 2.00 23.55
C ILE A 278 13.15 0.53 23.70
N GLU A 279 13.45 -0.06 24.86
CA GLU A 279 13.11 -1.46 25.15
C GLU A 279 11.60 -1.62 25.39
N GLY A 280 10.93 -0.60 25.95
CA GLY A 280 9.47 -0.56 26.01
C GLY A 280 8.81 -0.57 24.63
N ASP A 281 9.34 0.19 23.69
CA ASP A 281 8.87 0.18 22.29
C ASP A 281 9.07 -1.21 21.64
N GLU A 282 10.22 -1.85 21.87
CA GLU A 282 10.46 -3.23 21.42
C GLU A 282 9.50 -4.24 22.07
N ALA A 283 9.13 -4.05 23.35
CA ALA A 283 8.13 -4.87 24.02
C ALA A 283 6.75 -4.74 23.34
N LEU A 284 6.33 -3.53 23.00
CA LEU A 284 5.09 -3.28 22.25
C LEU A 284 5.12 -3.88 20.84
N ILE A 285 6.25 -3.78 20.14
CA ILE A 285 6.44 -4.38 18.81
C ILE A 285 6.37 -5.91 18.91
N CYS A 286 7.02 -6.50 19.91
CA CYS A 286 7.00 -7.94 20.16
C CYS A 286 5.58 -8.44 20.50
N CYS A 287 4.86 -7.72 21.37
CA CYS A 287 3.47 -7.97 21.70
C CYS A 287 2.58 -7.92 20.46
N SER A 288 2.76 -6.92 19.62
CA SER A 288 2.00 -6.78 18.37
C SER A 288 2.23 -7.93 17.38
N ARG A 289 3.45 -8.50 17.32
CA ARG A 289 3.76 -9.69 16.53
C ARG A 289 3.00 -10.92 17.04
N ALA A 290 2.98 -11.11 18.38
CA ALA A 290 2.20 -12.18 19.00
C ALA A 290 0.71 -12.05 18.67
N LEU A 291 0.14 -10.87 18.85
CA LEU A 291 -1.25 -10.58 18.54
C LEU A 291 -1.61 -10.84 17.07
N LYS A 292 -0.78 -10.33 16.13
CA LYS A 292 -1.00 -10.57 14.69
C LYS A 292 -0.97 -12.05 14.32
N ARG A 293 -0.05 -12.83 14.93
CA ARG A 293 0.04 -14.27 14.69
C ARG A 293 -1.15 -15.02 15.28
N THR A 294 -1.52 -14.71 16.53
CA THR A 294 -2.66 -15.33 17.20
C THR A 294 -3.95 -15.03 16.44
N ILE A 295 -4.28 -13.75 16.25
CA ILE A 295 -5.57 -13.39 15.62
C ILE A 295 -5.65 -13.85 14.17
N GLY A 296 -4.52 -14.01 13.48
CA GLY A 296 -4.45 -14.57 12.13
C GLY A 296 -4.94 -16.01 12.04
N LYS A 297 -4.71 -16.86 13.06
CA LYS A 297 -5.24 -18.23 13.14
C LYS A 297 -6.77 -18.24 13.21
N TYR A 298 -7.35 -17.23 13.85
CA TYR A 298 -8.78 -17.10 14.09
C TYR A 298 -9.51 -16.30 13.00
N ASN A 299 -8.80 -15.79 11.96
CA ASN A 299 -9.34 -14.87 10.96
C ASN A 299 -10.01 -13.64 11.59
N GLY A 300 -9.51 -13.19 12.73
CA GLY A 300 -10.05 -12.07 13.48
C GLY A 300 -9.39 -10.74 13.14
N PHE A 301 -9.72 -9.72 13.94
CA PHE A 301 -9.22 -8.36 13.86
C PHE A 301 -8.41 -8.03 15.12
N ALA A 302 -7.33 -7.23 14.99
CA ALA A 302 -6.59 -6.70 16.13
C ALA A 302 -6.13 -5.27 15.87
N ALA A 303 -6.08 -4.47 16.96
CA ALA A 303 -5.67 -3.08 16.95
C ALA A 303 -4.89 -2.73 18.24
N ARG A 304 -3.99 -1.75 18.17
CA ARG A 304 -3.49 -1.06 19.34
C ARG A 304 -4.47 0.05 19.70
N PHE A 305 -5.06 -0.04 20.90
CA PHE A 305 -6.14 0.83 21.30
C PHE A 305 -5.63 2.11 21.99
N GLY A 306 -4.49 2.02 22.69
CA GLY A 306 -3.77 3.14 23.31
C GLY A 306 -2.61 2.64 24.15
N GLY A 307 -1.52 3.40 24.31
CA GLY A 307 -0.42 3.03 25.19
C GLY A 307 0.02 1.57 25.10
N ASP A 308 -0.23 0.82 26.17
CA ASP A 308 -0.04 -0.63 26.32
C ASP A 308 -1.33 -1.46 26.17
N GLU A 309 -2.42 -0.83 25.71
CA GLU A 309 -3.73 -1.44 25.50
C GLU A 309 -3.92 -1.92 24.06
N PHE A 310 -4.47 -3.13 23.91
CA PHE A 310 -4.75 -3.76 22.65
C PHE A 310 -6.20 -4.26 22.61
N LEU A 311 -6.80 -4.20 21.42
CA LEU A 311 -8.14 -4.69 21.17
C LEU A 311 -8.06 -5.82 20.15
N MET A 312 -8.84 -6.89 20.38
CA MET A 312 -9.04 -7.97 19.41
C MET A 312 -10.54 -8.20 19.23
N ALA A 313 -10.90 -8.69 18.05
CA ALA A 313 -12.26 -9.12 17.76
C ALA A 313 -12.21 -10.42 16.94
N TRP A 314 -13.02 -11.37 17.32
CA TRP A 314 -13.12 -12.66 16.65
C TRP A 314 -14.58 -13.08 16.53
N GLN A 315 -14.96 -13.48 15.31
CA GLN A 315 -16.24 -14.09 15.03
C GLN A 315 -16.00 -15.55 14.63
N PRO A 316 -16.42 -16.52 15.45
CA PRO A 316 -16.19 -17.94 15.16
C PRO A 316 -16.91 -18.34 13.86
N ALA A 317 -16.22 -19.11 13.03
CA ALA A 317 -16.86 -19.74 11.88
C ALA A 317 -17.86 -20.78 12.37
N LYS A 318 -19.01 -20.87 11.71
CA LYS A 318 -19.97 -21.96 11.99
C LYS A 318 -19.31 -23.32 11.70
N THR A 319 -18.87 -24.01 12.73
CA THR A 319 -18.53 -25.43 12.63
C THR A 319 -19.58 -26.22 13.43
N VAL A 320 -20.09 -27.26 12.81
CA VAL A 320 -21.22 -28.06 13.33
C VAL A 320 -20.88 -28.82 14.62
N PHE A 321 -19.62 -28.80 15.10
CA PHE A 321 -19.12 -29.78 16.06
C PHE A 321 -18.45 -29.25 17.34
N SER A 322 -18.34 -27.94 17.57
CA SER A 322 -17.80 -27.42 18.84
C SER A 322 -18.30 -26.01 19.14
N ASP A 323 -18.68 -25.79 20.40
CA ASP A 323 -18.93 -24.45 20.90
C ASP A 323 -17.65 -23.61 20.82
N PRO A 324 -17.74 -22.33 20.46
CA PRO A 324 -16.57 -21.46 20.41
C PRO A 324 -15.97 -21.30 21.82
N ASP A 325 -14.66 -21.55 21.95
CA ASP A 325 -13.95 -21.31 23.22
C ASP A 325 -13.16 -19.98 23.15
N PRO A 326 -13.71 -18.91 23.73
CA PRO A 326 -13.04 -17.60 23.71
C PRO A 326 -11.73 -17.59 24.54
N GLU A 327 -11.57 -18.50 25.50
CA GLU A 327 -10.35 -18.64 26.28
C GLU A 327 -9.21 -19.29 25.47
N ALA A 328 -9.51 -20.03 24.41
CA ALA A 328 -8.47 -20.62 23.54
C ALA A 328 -7.61 -19.56 22.88
N LEU A 329 -8.19 -18.45 22.43
CA LEU A 329 -7.45 -17.30 21.86
C LEU A 329 -6.48 -16.71 22.90
N ILE A 330 -6.94 -16.58 24.15
CA ILE A 330 -6.11 -16.03 25.25
C ILE A 330 -4.95 -16.98 25.57
N ARG A 331 -5.19 -18.30 25.61
CA ARG A 331 -4.13 -19.30 25.81
C ARG A 331 -3.10 -19.28 24.71
N ASP A 332 -3.52 -19.24 23.44
CA ASP A 332 -2.63 -19.15 22.27
C ASP A 332 -1.77 -17.88 22.31
N LEU A 333 -2.38 -16.75 22.66
CA LEU A 333 -1.68 -15.47 22.81
C LEU A 333 -0.63 -15.54 23.92
N SER A 334 -0.99 -16.07 25.08
CA SER A 334 -0.08 -16.20 26.24
C SER A 334 1.13 -17.09 25.90
N ALA A 335 0.91 -18.20 25.19
CA ALA A 335 1.98 -19.09 24.74
C ALA A 335 2.96 -18.37 23.80
N LEU A 336 2.44 -17.61 22.83
CA LEU A 336 3.26 -16.85 21.89
C LEU A 336 4.00 -15.69 22.54
N LEU A 337 3.40 -14.98 23.51
CA LEU A 337 4.09 -13.93 24.28
C LEU A 337 5.27 -14.50 25.03
N THR A 338 5.09 -15.65 25.71
CA THR A 338 6.17 -16.35 26.43
C THR A 338 7.28 -16.79 25.47
N GLU A 339 6.92 -17.35 24.30
CA GLU A 339 7.90 -17.77 23.29
C GLU A 339 8.74 -16.59 22.78
N LEU A 340 8.08 -15.51 22.37
CA LEU A 340 8.73 -14.35 21.75
C LEU A 340 9.53 -13.49 22.74
N SER A 341 9.27 -13.63 24.05
CA SER A 341 10.04 -12.94 25.09
C SER A 341 11.11 -13.79 25.75
N ARG A 342 11.37 -15.02 25.26
CA ARG A 342 12.33 -15.97 25.88
C ARG A 342 13.74 -15.38 26.01
N ASP A 343 14.20 -14.66 25.00
CA ASP A 343 15.54 -14.08 24.94
C ASP A 343 15.60 -12.63 25.48
N LYS A 344 14.49 -12.14 26.05
CA LYS A 344 14.42 -10.80 26.64
C LYS A 344 14.71 -10.86 28.16
N PRO A 345 15.22 -9.76 28.74
CA PRO A 345 15.48 -9.69 30.19
C PRO A 345 14.18 -9.60 31.02
N TYR A 346 13.02 -9.62 30.39
CA TYR A 346 11.69 -9.64 30.99
C TYR A 346 10.78 -10.60 30.26
N GLN A 347 9.72 -11.07 30.91
CA GLN A 347 8.67 -11.86 30.27
C GLN A 347 7.49 -10.98 29.90
N LEU A 348 7.03 -11.11 28.65
CA LEU A 348 5.80 -10.47 28.20
C LEU A 348 4.59 -11.30 28.60
N ALA A 349 3.67 -10.67 29.28
CA ALA A 349 2.37 -11.23 29.62
C ALA A 349 1.29 -10.17 29.44
N MET A 350 0.11 -10.59 29.01
CA MET A 350 -1.05 -9.73 28.80
C MET A 350 -2.21 -10.22 29.63
N THR A 351 -2.88 -9.34 30.35
CA THR A 351 -4.18 -9.63 30.92
C THR A 351 -5.25 -9.26 29.91
N VAL A 352 -6.20 -10.16 29.70
CA VAL A 352 -7.25 -9.98 28.68
C VAL A 352 -8.63 -10.18 29.28
N GLY A 353 -9.51 -9.19 29.12
CA GLY A 353 -10.96 -9.30 29.36
C GLY A 353 -11.69 -9.42 28.03
N TYR A 354 -12.87 -10.06 28.01
CA TYR A 354 -13.68 -10.16 26.81
C TYR A 354 -15.17 -10.08 27.10
N VAL A 355 -15.93 -9.79 26.06
CA VAL A 355 -17.41 -9.84 26.07
C VAL A 355 -17.91 -10.53 24.82
N GLU A 356 -18.95 -11.32 24.97
CA GLU A 356 -19.71 -11.90 23.87
C GLU A 356 -20.79 -10.92 23.40
N CYS A 357 -20.75 -10.55 22.14
CA CYS A 357 -21.68 -9.62 21.51
C CYS A 357 -22.69 -10.39 20.67
N THR A 358 -23.94 -10.47 21.10
CA THR A 358 -25.03 -11.20 20.43
C THR A 358 -26.23 -10.31 20.07
N ASP A 359 -26.29 -9.09 20.64
CA ASP A 359 -27.39 -8.15 20.46
C ASP A 359 -26.91 -6.88 19.73
N PRO A 360 -27.36 -6.61 18.49
CA PRO A 360 -26.92 -5.44 17.74
C PRO A 360 -27.42 -4.10 18.32
N SER A 361 -28.38 -4.11 19.24
CA SER A 361 -28.92 -2.89 19.87
C SER A 361 -27.97 -2.29 20.92
N VAL A 362 -27.03 -3.08 21.45
CA VAL A 362 -26.07 -2.64 22.47
C VAL A 362 -24.90 -1.91 21.81
N SER A 363 -24.65 -0.68 22.25
CA SER A 363 -23.62 0.19 21.68
C SER A 363 -22.20 -0.37 21.83
N LEU A 364 -21.29 0.01 20.92
CA LEU A 364 -19.86 -0.31 21.00
C LEU A 364 -19.26 0.16 22.33
N SER A 365 -19.62 1.37 22.79
CA SER A 365 -19.12 1.93 24.06
C SER A 365 -19.46 1.05 25.26
N GLU A 366 -20.69 0.50 25.31
CA GLU A 366 -21.11 -0.38 26.38
C GLU A 366 -20.38 -1.73 26.33
N ARG A 367 -20.12 -2.27 25.12
CA ARG A 367 -19.36 -3.51 24.94
C ARG A 367 -17.91 -3.35 25.39
N ILE A 368 -17.27 -2.23 25.03
CA ILE A 368 -15.91 -1.91 25.51
C ILE A 368 -15.89 -1.84 27.02
N LYS A 369 -16.87 -1.18 27.64
CA LYS A 369 -16.97 -1.08 29.11
C LYS A 369 -17.14 -2.45 29.78
N GLN A 370 -17.94 -3.36 29.20
CA GLN A 370 -18.10 -4.73 29.71
C GLN A 370 -16.79 -5.53 29.63
N ALA A 371 -16.05 -5.43 28.52
CA ALA A 371 -14.74 -6.07 28.36
C ALA A 371 -13.70 -5.50 29.33
N ASP A 372 -13.71 -4.18 29.54
CA ASP A 372 -12.82 -3.48 30.48
C ASP A 372 -13.10 -3.89 31.92
N GLN A 373 -14.38 -4.03 32.31
CA GLN A 373 -14.76 -4.54 33.63
C GLN A 373 -14.17 -5.94 33.90
N MET A 374 -14.26 -6.84 32.93
CA MET A 374 -13.69 -8.18 33.04
C MET A 374 -12.16 -8.14 33.11
N LEU A 375 -11.52 -7.27 32.32
CA LEU A 375 -10.07 -7.03 32.37
C LEU A 375 -9.64 -6.57 33.76
N TYR A 376 -10.35 -5.61 34.32
CA TYR A 376 -10.08 -5.09 35.67
C TYR A 376 -10.18 -6.17 36.75
N GLU A 377 -11.24 -7.00 36.71
CA GLU A 377 -11.42 -8.11 37.66
C GLU A 377 -10.30 -9.14 37.56
N ARG A 378 -9.82 -9.47 36.34
CA ARG A 378 -8.70 -10.37 36.12
C ARG A 378 -7.38 -9.76 36.65
N LYS A 379 -7.14 -8.47 36.44
CA LYS A 379 -5.97 -7.77 36.99
C LYS A 379 -6.00 -7.76 38.51
N ALA A 380 -7.16 -7.55 39.14
CA ALA A 380 -7.29 -7.58 40.61
C ALA A 380 -6.94 -8.96 41.19
N LYS A 381 -7.40 -10.05 40.57
CA LYS A 381 -7.04 -11.42 40.98
C LYS A 381 -5.55 -11.70 40.89
N LEU A 382 -4.87 -11.20 39.85
CA LEU A 382 -3.40 -11.35 39.69
C LEU A 382 -2.60 -10.56 40.77
N ARG A 383 -3.15 -9.47 41.30
CA ARG A 383 -2.50 -8.69 42.37
C ARG A 383 -2.64 -9.34 43.75
N VAL A 384 -3.74 -10.04 44.02
CA VAL A 384 -4.01 -10.74 45.29
C VAL A 384 -3.24 -12.07 45.41
N GLY A 385 -2.87 -12.68 44.26
CA GLY A 385 -2.11 -13.92 44.21
C GLY A 385 -0.58 -13.76 44.23
N ARG A 386 -0.08 -12.52 44.36
CA ARG A 386 1.34 -12.18 44.57
C ARG A 386 1.57 -11.72 46.00
#